data_299c72adb97f31c27e2582f8f9c02c21
#
_entry.id   299c72adb97f31c27e2582f8f9c02c21
#
_cell.length_a   1.000
_cell.length_b   1.000
_cell.length_c   1.000
_cell.angle_alpha   90.00
_cell.angle_beta   90.00
_cell.angle_gamma   90.00
#
_symmetry.space_group_name_H-M   'P 1'
#
loop_
_entity.id
_entity.type
_entity.pdbx_description
1 polymer ?
#
loop_
_entity_poly.entity_id
_entity_poly.type
_entity_poly.pdbx_seq_one_letter_code
_entity_poly.pdbx_strand_id
1 'polypeptide(L)'
;MILEIDTSILDRIPNISINQLVFLTLVLSDIKVINQDIQKLLSLVNEEEIQELANQGLICINVDNTNNQVISKTSKLEELLKEDKTMFDAFYDQFPVYVIRPDGTKGFLRANVNKCRKEYNRIVGKSKAMHEHIMDCLRYEIDDKMRTGKMGYMKTMWKWLTQHEWETFEEQMKLDDYQPNTYNYGTDVI
;
A
#
# COMPACT_ATOMS: atom_id res chain seq x y z
N MET A 1 13.37 23.87 6.05
CA MET A 1 13.00 22.62 5.30
C MET A 1 12.42 21.64 6.29
N ILE A 2 11.34 20.94 5.97
CA ILE A 2 10.82 19.82 6.76
C ILE A 2 11.25 18.55 6.01
N LEU A 3 11.94 17.64 6.68
CA LEU A 3 12.29 16.31 6.17
C LEU A 3 11.44 15.31 6.94
N GLU A 4 10.54 14.61 6.24
CA GLU A 4 9.79 13.49 6.80
C GLU A 4 10.62 12.22 6.67
N ILE A 5 10.83 11.54 7.77
CA ILE A 5 11.62 10.30 7.81
C ILE A 5 10.68 9.15 8.17
N ASP A 6 10.60 8.17 7.29
CA ASP A 6 9.90 6.92 7.58
C ASP A 6 10.76 6.02 8.46
N THR A 7 10.46 5.98 9.75
CA THR A 7 11.19 5.15 10.73
C THR A 7 10.90 3.66 10.58
N SER A 8 9.88 3.25 9.80
CA SER A 8 9.63 1.82 9.52
C SER A 8 10.76 1.17 8.71
N ILE A 9 11.62 1.97 8.09
CA ILE A 9 12.84 1.52 7.43
C ILE A 9 13.78 0.80 8.41
N LEU A 10 13.82 1.21 9.68
CA LEU A 10 14.65 0.57 10.72
C LEU A 10 14.26 -0.89 10.98
N ASP A 11 12.98 -1.22 10.80
CA ASP A 11 12.48 -2.59 10.98
C ASP A 11 12.81 -3.50 9.77
N ARG A 12 13.03 -2.88 8.61
CA ARG A 12 13.24 -3.59 7.33
C ARG A 12 14.70 -3.75 6.96
N ILE A 13 15.55 -2.81 7.39
CA ILE A 13 16.99 -2.80 7.14
C ILE A 13 17.71 -2.93 8.49
N PRO A 14 18.20 -4.14 8.83
CA PRO A 14 18.87 -4.35 10.09
C PRO A 14 20.22 -3.59 10.13
N ASN A 15 20.57 -3.10 11.31
CA ASN A 15 21.85 -2.42 11.61
C ASN A 15 22.09 -1.09 10.87
N ILE A 16 21.04 -0.41 10.42
CA ILE A 16 21.15 0.93 9.85
C ILE A 16 21.31 1.97 10.97
N SER A 17 22.25 2.90 10.81
CA SER A 17 22.41 4.03 11.73
C SER A 17 21.37 5.12 11.43
N ILE A 18 21.13 6.02 12.41
CA ILE A 18 20.25 7.19 12.19
C ILE A 18 20.81 8.08 11.07
N ASN A 19 22.12 8.24 10.98
CA ASN A 19 22.75 9.02 9.92
C ASN A 19 22.51 8.40 8.56
N GLN A 20 22.68 7.08 8.44
CA GLN A 20 22.39 6.32 7.23
C GLN A 20 20.90 6.40 6.86
N LEU A 21 19.99 6.38 7.84
CA LEU A 21 18.55 6.56 7.59
C LEU A 21 18.23 7.94 7.00
N VAL A 22 18.79 9.01 7.58
CA VAL A 22 18.66 10.37 7.04
C VAL A 22 19.20 10.45 5.62
N PHE A 23 20.38 9.88 5.38
CA PHE A 23 21.01 9.85 4.07
C PHE A 23 20.15 9.10 3.03
N LEU A 24 19.66 7.90 3.34
CA LEU A 24 18.78 7.15 2.47
C LEU A 24 17.48 7.91 2.16
N THR A 25 16.91 8.60 3.15
CA THR A 25 15.74 9.46 2.94
C THR A 25 16.01 10.56 1.91
N LEU A 26 17.20 11.19 1.96
CA LEU A 26 17.61 12.18 0.98
C LEU A 26 17.82 11.58 -0.43
N VAL A 27 18.46 10.42 -0.52
CA VAL A 27 18.65 9.67 -1.79
C VAL A 27 17.32 9.28 -2.41
N LEU A 28 16.37 8.84 -1.59
CA LEU A 28 15.02 8.44 -2.04
C LEU A 28 14.16 9.62 -2.51
N SER A 29 14.38 10.80 -1.91
CA SER A 29 13.60 11.99 -2.23
C SER A 29 13.98 12.64 -3.58
N ASP A 30 14.92 12.07 -4.34
CA ASP A 30 15.39 12.56 -5.65
C ASP A 30 15.64 14.09 -5.65
N ILE A 31 16.32 14.60 -4.61
CA ILE A 31 16.51 16.02 -4.38
C ILE A 31 17.35 16.63 -5.52
N LYS A 32 16.72 17.45 -6.34
CA LYS A 32 17.35 18.09 -7.52
C LYS A 32 18.16 19.34 -7.17
N VAL A 33 17.92 19.95 -6.00
CA VAL A 33 18.57 21.20 -5.59
C VAL A 33 19.22 21.00 -4.23
N ILE A 34 20.54 21.03 -4.21
CA ILE A 34 21.33 20.91 -2.97
C ILE A 34 21.52 22.32 -2.39
N ASN A 35 20.85 22.59 -1.28
CA ASN A 35 21.03 23.80 -0.47
C ASN A 35 21.97 23.51 0.73
N GLN A 36 22.31 24.56 1.51
CA GLN A 36 23.20 24.42 2.66
C GLN A 36 22.69 23.44 3.73
N ASP A 37 21.38 23.35 3.92
CA ASP A 37 20.79 22.45 4.92
C ASP A 37 20.94 20.99 4.47
N ILE A 38 20.73 20.71 3.19
CA ILE A 38 20.93 19.37 2.61
C ILE A 38 22.41 18.98 2.67
N GLN A 39 23.32 19.91 2.38
CA GLN A 39 24.77 19.64 2.50
C GLN A 39 25.16 19.27 3.94
N LYS A 40 24.61 19.96 4.94
CA LYS A 40 24.83 19.62 6.35
C LYS A 40 24.30 18.23 6.69
N LEU A 41 23.10 17.86 6.18
CA LEU A 41 22.52 16.54 6.41
C LEU A 41 23.35 15.44 5.72
N LEU A 42 23.81 15.67 4.50
CA LEU A 42 24.69 14.74 3.79
C LEU A 42 26.04 14.54 4.49
N SER A 43 26.57 15.58 5.15
CA SER A 43 27.82 15.50 5.91
C SER A 43 27.71 14.75 7.24
N LEU A 44 26.52 14.35 7.68
CA LEU A 44 26.33 13.49 8.86
C LEU A 44 26.79 12.05 8.64
N VAL A 45 26.83 11.62 7.39
CA VAL A 45 27.25 10.26 7.01
C VAL A 45 28.69 10.32 6.51
N ASN A 46 29.54 9.47 7.05
CA ASN A 46 30.94 9.36 6.62
C ASN A 46 31.08 8.38 5.43
N GLU A 47 32.26 8.35 4.80
CA GLU A 47 32.53 7.49 3.64
C GLU A 47 32.37 6.00 3.96
N GLU A 48 32.72 5.57 5.18
CA GLU A 48 32.60 4.17 5.61
C GLU A 48 31.12 3.74 5.69
N GLU A 49 30.27 4.60 6.27
CA GLU A 49 28.83 4.36 6.35
C GLU A 49 28.19 4.32 4.96
N ILE A 50 28.62 5.16 4.02
CA ILE A 50 28.17 5.15 2.62
C ILE A 50 28.60 3.85 1.93
N GLN A 51 29.86 3.44 2.14
CA GLN A 51 30.38 2.19 1.56
C GLN A 51 29.66 0.97 2.14
N GLU A 52 29.28 1.00 3.41
CA GLU A 52 28.49 -0.06 4.02
C GLU A 52 27.11 -0.19 3.37
N LEU A 53 26.41 0.91 3.10
CA LEU A 53 25.14 0.91 2.37
C LEU A 53 25.31 0.36 0.94
N ALA A 54 26.41 0.67 0.27
CA ALA A 54 26.73 0.15 -1.05
C ALA A 54 27.03 -1.35 -0.99
N ASN A 55 27.80 -1.82 0.01
CA ASN A 55 28.10 -3.24 0.21
C ASN A 55 26.83 -4.05 0.54
N GLN A 56 25.87 -3.45 1.25
CA GLN A 56 24.55 -4.03 1.48
C GLN A 56 23.69 -4.04 0.22
N GLY A 57 24.13 -3.37 -0.86
CA GLY A 57 23.41 -3.26 -2.13
C GLY A 57 22.17 -2.36 -2.05
N LEU A 58 22.15 -1.41 -1.11
CA LEU A 58 21.04 -0.45 -0.94
C LEU A 58 21.19 0.75 -1.87
N ILE A 59 22.43 1.17 -2.10
CA ILE A 59 22.79 2.26 -3.00
C ILE A 59 23.81 1.79 -4.03
N CYS A 60 23.88 2.49 -5.15
CA CYS A 60 24.92 2.32 -6.16
C CYS A 60 25.72 3.63 -6.26
N ILE A 61 27.04 3.51 -6.18
CA ILE A 61 27.98 4.63 -6.31
C ILE A 61 28.56 4.56 -7.73
N ASN A 62 28.22 5.51 -8.57
CA ASN A 62 28.71 5.66 -9.93
C ASN A 62 29.60 6.90 -10.02
N VAL A 63 30.49 6.95 -10.99
CA VAL A 63 31.27 8.12 -11.31
C VAL A 63 30.76 8.69 -12.64
N ASP A 64 30.38 9.95 -12.65
CA ASP A 64 29.95 10.63 -13.86
C ASP A 64 31.12 11.01 -14.78
N ASN A 65 30.82 11.52 -15.95
CA ASN A 65 31.81 11.95 -16.95
C ASN A 65 32.71 13.13 -16.47
N THR A 66 32.35 13.75 -15.34
CA THR A 66 33.08 14.88 -14.71
C THR A 66 33.87 14.43 -13.49
N ASN A 67 34.01 13.11 -13.28
CA ASN A 67 34.67 12.48 -12.16
C ASN A 67 34.03 12.75 -10.78
N ASN A 68 32.72 13.11 -10.76
CA ASN A 68 31.97 13.26 -9.53
C ASN A 68 31.28 11.95 -9.18
N GLN A 69 31.22 11.63 -7.89
CA GLN A 69 30.44 10.50 -7.40
C GLN A 69 28.93 10.82 -7.48
N VAL A 70 28.21 9.95 -8.13
CA VAL A 70 26.73 10.00 -8.22
C VAL A 70 26.18 8.79 -7.48
N ILE A 71 25.40 9.06 -6.44
CA ILE A 71 24.77 8.03 -5.62
C ILE A 71 23.31 7.87 -6.10
N SER A 72 22.94 6.65 -6.38
CA SER A 72 21.60 6.28 -6.80
C SER A 72 21.02 5.13 -5.97
N LYS A 73 19.72 5.08 -5.86
CA LYS A 73 18.98 3.97 -5.23
C LYS A 73 19.07 2.71 -6.11
N THR A 74 19.05 1.56 -5.47
CA THR A 74 19.00 0.27 -6.16
C THR A 74 17.58 -0.29 -6.16
N SER A 75 17.29 -1.24 -7.05
CA SER A 75 16.02 -1.98 -7.05
C SER A 75 15.81 -2.74 -5.73
N LYS A 76 16.89 -3.21 -5.08
CA LYS A 76 16.82 -3.85 -3.77
C LYS A 76 16.30 -2.90 -2.70
N LEU A 77 16.79 -1.64 -2.67
CA LEU A 77 16.28 -0.62 -1.74
C LEU A 77 14.82 -0.32 -2.04
N GLU A 78 14.46 -0.16 -3.30
CA GLU A 78 13.06 0.07 -3.70
C GLU A 78 12.14 -1.09 -3.31
N GLU A 79 12.59 -2.34 -3.41
CA GLU A 79 11.83 -3.51 -2.95
C GLU A 79 11.66 -3.55 -1.43
N LEU A 80 12.72 -3.26 -0.67
CA LEU A 80 12.67 -3.21 0.79
C LEU A 80 11.76 -2.11 1.30
N LEU A 81 11.65 -1.01 0.54
CA LEU A 81 10.81 0.14 0.88
C LEU A 81 9.40 0.08 0.28
N LYS A 82 9.13 -0.86 -0.63
CA LYS A 82 7.74 -1.13 -1.00
C LYS A 82 7.01 -1.47 0.29
N GLU A 83 6.11 -0.58 0.69
CA GLU A 83 5.17 -0.90 1.75
C GLU A 83 4.50 -2.22 1.36
N ASP A 84 4.71 -3.26 2.17
CA ASP A 84 3.86 -4.43 2.08
C ASP A 84 2.43 -3.91 2.22
N LYS A 85 1.66 -3.97 1.13
CA LYS A 85 0.26 -3.56 1.18
C LYS A 85 -0.36 -4.24 2.39
N THR A 86 -0.82 -3.46 3.34
CA THR A 86 -1.48 -4.04 4.51
C THR A 86 -2.70 -4.84 4.02
N MET A 87 -3.16 -5.81 4.79
CA MET A 87 -4.40 -6.53 4.46
C MET A 87 -5.56 -5.57 4.20
N PHE A 88 -5.60 -4.44 4.93
CA PHE A 88 -6.60 -3.41 4.68
C PHE A 88 -6.40 -2.72 3.32
N ASP A 89 -5.17 -2.44 2.91
CA ASP A 89 -4.92 -1.77 1.61
C ASP A 89 -5.32 -2.67 0.44
N ALA A 90 -5.06 -3.99 0.54
CA ALA A 90 -5.56 -4.96 -0.43
C ALA A 90 -7.10 -4.99 -0.48
N PHE A 91 -7.77 -5.00 0.68
CA PHE A 91 -9.22 -4.91 0.77
C PHE A 91 -9.74 -3.59 0.20
N TYR A 92 -9.09 -2.46 0.54
CA TYR A 92 -9.45 -1.14 0.05
C TYR A 92 -9.35 -1.05 -1.48
N ASP A 93 -8.29 -1.59 -2.07
CA ASP A 93 -8.08 -1.58 -3.52
C ASP A 93 -9.11 -2.44 -4.26
N GLN A 94 -9.54 -3.56 -3.67
CA GLN A 94 -10.54 -4.44 -4.23
C GLN A 94 -11.96 -3.86 -4.14
N PHE A 95 -12.24 -3.05 -3.11
CA PHE A 95 -13.57 -2.49 -2.90
C PHE A 95 -13.89 -1.46 -3.99
N PRO A 96 -15.10 -1.45 -4.64
CA PRO A 96 -15.42 -0.49 -5.69
C PRO A 96 -15.38 0.96 -5.20
N VAL A 97 -14.86 1.87 -6.03
CA VAL A 97 -14.74 3.30 -5.68
C VAL A 97 -16.12 3.95 -5.62
N TYR A 98 -16.94 3.68 -6.63
CA TYR A 98 -18.30 4.20 -6.74
C TYR A 98 -19.19 3.24 -7.56
N VAL A 99 -20.46 3.48 -7.49
CA VAL A 99 -21.48 2.80 -8.30
C VAL A 99 -22.47 3.82 -8.86
N ILE A 100 -23.15 3.48 -9.95
CA ILE A 100 -24.31 4.24 -10.42
C ILE A 100 -25.53 3.68 -9.72
N ARG A 101 -26.22 4.52 -8.98
CA ARG A 101 -27.45 4.17 -8.27
C ARG A 101 -28.62 4.02 -9.26
N PRO A 102 -29.72 3.33 -8.90
CA PRO A 102 -30.89 3.18 -9.76
C PRO A 102 -31.53 4.49 -10.21
N ASP A 103 -31.33 5.57 -9.46
CA ASP A 103 -31.77 6.92 -9.79
C ASP A 103 -30.79 7.67 -10.73
N GLY A 104 -29.74 7.01 -11.20
CA GLY A 104 -28.70 7.59 -12.06
C GLY A 104 -27.63 8.38 -11.31
N THR A 105 -27.71 8.54 -9.99
CA THR A 105 -26.70 9.27 -9.22
C THR A 105 -25.45 8.44 -8.97
N LYS A 106 -24.31 9.13 -8.80
CA LYS A 106 -23.03 8.50 -8.47
C LYS A 106 -22.90 8.32 -6.96
N GLY A 107 -22.88 7.10 -6.47
CA GLY A 107 -22.71 6.77 -5.07
C GLY A 107 -21.28 6.37 -4.74
N PHE A 108 -20.51 7.21 -4.04
CA PHE A 108 -19.15 6.88 -3.57
C PHE A 108 -19.21 5.85 -2.45
N LEU A 109 -18.42 4.78 -2.57
CA LEU A 109 -18.43 3.65 -1.63
C LEU A 109 -17.28 3.68 -0.63
N ARG A 110 -16.12 4.24 -0.99
CA ARG A 110 -14.89 4.26 -0.18
C ARG A 110 -14.79 5.46 0.79
N ALA A 111 -15.91 5.97 1.31
CA ALA A 111 -15.89 7.07 2.27
C ALA A 111 -15.39 6.61 3.66
N ASN A 112 -14.85 7.57 4.46
CA ASN A 112 -14.41 7.33 5.83
C ASN A 112 -13.28 6.30 6.00
N VAL A 113 -12.27 6.33 5.14
CA VAL A 113 -11.18 5.35 5.04
C VAL A 113 -10.55 5.02 6.40
N ASN A 114 -10.23 6.02 7.23
CA ASN A 114 -9.61 5.80 8.54
C ASN A 114 -10.53 5.03 9.52
N LYS A 115 -11.85 5.25 9.45
CA LYS A 115 -12.80 4.47 10.25
C LYS A 115 -12.92 3.05 9.73
N CYS A 116 -12.96 2.89 8.41
CA CYS A 116 -12.98 1.57 7.77
C CYS A 116 -11.72 0.77 8.11
N ARG A 117 -10.52 1.40 8.08
CA ARG A 117 -9.27 0.74 8.47
C ARG A 117 -9.30 0.25 9.92
N LYS A 118 -9.78 1.09 10.85
CA LYS A 118 -9.89 0.67 12.26
C LYS A 118 -10.85 -0.50 12.44
N GLU A 119 -12.00 -0.46 11.79
CA GLU A 119 -13.00 -1.52 11.86
C GLU A 119 -12.50 -2.81 11.21
N TYR A 120 -11.91 -2.73 10.02
CA TYR A 120 -11.29 -3.86 9.34
C TYR A 120 -10.23 -4.54 10.22
N ASN A 121 -9.32 -3.75 10.79
CA ASN A 121 -8.26 -4.28 11.67
C ASN A 121 -8.84 -4.90 12.97
N ARG A 122 -9.98 -4.40 13.45
CA ARG A 122 -10.70 -5.00 14.58
C ARG A 122 -11.25 -6.39 14.23
N ILE A 123 -11.78 -6.54 13.01
CA ILE A 123 -12.38 -7.79 12.53
C ILE A 123 -11.31 -8.81 12.15
N VAL A 124 -10.34 -8.41 11.33
CA VAL A 124 -9.32 -9.30 10.76
C VAL A 124 -8.16 -9.53 11.74
N GLY A 125 -7.76 -8.52 12.51
CA GLY A 125 -6.59 -8.57 13.36
C GLY A 125 -5.33 -8.90 12.54
N LYS A 126 -4.63 -9.98 12.93
CA LYS A 126 -3.46 -10.53 12.23
C LYS A 126 -3.77 -11.82 11.46
N SER A 127 -5.03 -12.19 11.34
CA SER A 127 -5.44 -13.46 10.72
C SER A 127 -5.47 -13.35 9.20
N LYS A 128 -4.50 -13.97 8.53
CA LYS A 128 -4.51 -14.09 7.05
C LYS A 128 -5.74 -14.86 6.56
N ALA A 129 -6.14 -15.92 7.26
CA ALA A 129 -7.32 -16.70 6.89
C ALA A 129 -8.60 -15.85 6.92
N MET A 130 -8.78 -14.99 7.94
CA MET A 130 -9.92 -14.09 8.00
C MET A 130 -9.86 -13.01 6.92
N HIS A 131 -8.66 -12.51 6.60
CA HIS A 131 -8.46 -11.61 5.47
C HIS A 131 -8.91 -12.24 4.15
N GLU A 132 -8.40 -13.43 3.83
CA GLU A 132 -8.73 -14.16 2.61
C GLU A 132 -10.23 -14.44 2.52
N HIS A 133 -10.83 -14.89 3.61
CA HIS A 133 -12.28 -15.11 3.69
C HIS A 133 -13.09 -13.86 3.37
N ILE A 134 -12.77 -12.72 3.97
CA ILE A 134 -13.43 -11.43 3.68
C ILE A 134 -13.23 -11.01 2.22
N MET A 135 -12.04 -11.23 1.66
CA MET A 135 -11.73 -10.91 0.27
C MET A 135 -12.55 -11.79 -0.69
N ASP A 136 -12.72 -13.06 -0.39
CA ASP A 136 -13.52 -13.98 -1.21
C ASP A 136 -15.01 -13.61 -1.17
N CYS A 137 -15.55 -13.30 0.00
CA CYS A 137 -16.93 -12.82 0.14
C CYS A 137 -17.16 -11.51 -0.64
N LEU A 138 -16.20 -10.57 -0.59
CA LEU A 138 -16.29 -9.33 -1.35
C LEU A 138 -16.27 -9.59 -2.87
N ARG A 139 -15.39 -10.46 -3.35
CA ARG A 139 -15.34 -10.83 -4.78
C ARG A 139 -16.64 -11.46 -5.21
N TYR A 140 -17.16 -12.41 -4.43
CA TYR A 140 -18.45 -13.06 -4.72
C TYR A 140 -19.57 -12.02 -4.83
N GLU A 141 -19.69 -11.08 -3.87
CA GLU A 141 -20.71 -10.03 -3.93
C GLU A 141 -20.59 -9.19 -5.20
N ILE A 142 -19.37 -8.76 -5.56
CA ILE A 142 -19.13 -7.96 -6.75
C ILE A 142 -19.57 -8.74 -8.00
N ASP A 143 -19.14 -10.00 -8.13
CA ASP A 143 -19.46 -10.86 -9.27
C ASP A 143 -20.97 -11.13 -9.38
N ASP A 144 -21.64 -11.44 -8.28
CA ASP A 144 -23.08 -11.65 -8.26
C ASP A 144 -23.83 -10.38 -8.64
N LYS A 145 -23.45 -9.23 -8.05
CA LYS A 145 -24.11 -7.95 -8.36
C LYS A 145 -23.84 -7.47 -9.78
N MET A 146 -22.69 -7.77 -10.36
CA MET A 146 -22.40 -7.52 -11.77
C MET A 146 -23.28 -8.40 -12.66
N ARG A 147 -23.33 -9.70 -12.41
CA ARG A 147 -24.11 -10.67 -13.15
C ARG A 147 -25.61 -10.37 -13.11
N THR A 148 -26.11 -9.91 -11.97
CA THR A 148 -27.53 -9.63 -11.75
C THR A 148 -27.95 -8.19 -12.05
N GLY A 149 -26.99 -7.31 -12.44
CA GLY A 149 -27.26 -5.90 -12.68
C GLY A 149 -27.55 -5.09 -11.41
N LYS A 150 -27.17 -5.60 -10.24
CA LYS A 150 -27.48 -5.01 -8.92
C LYS A 150 -26.33 -4.21 -8.32
N MET A 151 -25.27 -3.88 -9.08
CA MET A 151 -24.15 -3.08 -8.57
C MET A 151 -24.58 -1.76 -7.92
N GLY A 152 -25.61 -1.12 -8.47
CA GLY A 152 -26.17 0.12 -7.92
C GLY A 152 -26.67 0.03 -6.46
N TYR A 153 -26.88 -1.16 -5.94
CA TYR A 153 -27.34 -1.42 -4.57
C TYR A 153 -26.20 -1.78 -3.61
N MET A 154 -24.94 -1.77 -4.07
CA MET A 154 -23.81 -2.08 -3.20
C MET A 154 -23.71 -1.07 -2.05
N LYS A 155 -23.45 -1.58 -0.84
CA LYS A 155 -23.30 -0.77 0.36
C LYS A 155 -21.96 -0.04 0.34
N THR A 156 -21.87 1.07 1.09
CA THR A 156 -20.59 1.72 1.34
C THR A 156 -19.67 0.80 2.15
N MET A 157 -18.36 0.92 1.98
CA MET A 157 -17.36 0.13 2.71
C MET A 157 -17.60 0.16 4.22
N TRP A 158 -17.94 1.33 4.78
CA TRP A 158 -18.26 1.46 6.20
C TRP A 158 -19.46 0.59 6.62
N LYS A 159 -20.56 0.66 5.87
CA LYS A 159 -21.75 -0.16 6.15
C LYS A 159 -21.48 -1.64 5.95
N TRP A 160 -20.70 -1.99 4.92
CA TRP A 160 -20.32 -3.36 4.62
C TRP A 160 -19.55 -4.00 5.79
N LEU A 161 -18.58 -3.26 6.35
CA LEU A 161 -17.80 -3.72 7.50
C LEU A 161 -18.63 -3.77 8.78
N THR A 162 -19.37 -2.71 9.10
CA THR A 162 -20.11 -2.63 10.37
C THR A 162 -21.37 -3.48 10.44
N GLN A 163 -21.93 -3.85 9.30
CA GLN A 163 -23.10 -4.75 9.20
C GLN A 163 -22.71 -6.20 8.91
N HIS A 164 -21.40 -6.50 8.88
CA HIS A 164 -20.87 -7.84 8.62
C HIS A 164 -21.45 -8.48 7.35
N GLU A 165 -21.51 -7.71 6.25
CA GLU A 165 -22.13 -8.17 5.00
C GLU A 165 -21.55 -9.47 4.45
N TRP A 166 -20.27 -9.75 4.73
CA TRP A 166 -19.61 -10.99 4.31
C TRP A 166 -20.31 -12.25 4.85
N GLU A 167 -20.95 -12.19 6.03
CA GLU A 167 -21.67 -13.33 6.59
C GLU A 167 -22.85 -13.76 5.70
N THR A 168 -23.51 -12.77 5.06
CA THR A 168 -24.60 -13.05 4.10
C THR A 168 -24.07 -13.78 2.87
N PHE A 169 -22.91 -13.33 2.36
CA PHE A 169 -22.33 -13.92 1.16
C PHE A 169 -21.62 -15.24 1.42
N GLU A 170 -21.09 -15.46 2.63
CA GLU A 170 -20.55 -16.76 3.05
C GLU A 170 -21.57 -17.89 2.88
N GLU A 171 -22.81 -17.68 3.31
CA GLU A 171 -23.86 -18.68 3.15
C GLU A 171 -24.23 -18.91 1.68
N GLN A 172 -24.28 -17.85 0.87
CA GLN A 172 -24.54 -17.96 -0.56
C GLN A 172 -23.42 -18.69 -1.30
N MET A 173 -22.15 -18.37 -0.98
CA MET A 173 -20.97 -19.06 -1.55
C MET A 173 -21.00 -20.56 -1.30
N LYS A 174 -21.39 -20.99 -0.10
CA LYS A 174 -21.53 -22.41 0.24
C LYS A 174 -22.59 -23.11 -0.61
N LEU A 175 -23.68 -22.40 -0.97
CA LEU A 175 -24.76 -22.96 -1.79
C LEU A 175 -24.36 -23.03 -3.27
N ASP A 176 -23.60 -22.05 -3.75
CA ASP A 176 -23.24 -21.93 -5.17
C ASP A 176 -21.95 -22.68 -5.54
N ASP A 177 -21.26 -23.34 -4.59
CA ASP A 177 -19.97 -23.99 -4.77
C ASP A 177 -18.94 -23.05 -5.49
N TYR A 178 -18.89 -21.78 -5.04
CA TYR A 178 -18.16 -20.70 -5.69
C TYR A 178 -16.66 -20.91 -5.69
N GLN A 179 -16.04 -20.81 -6.88
CA GLN A 179 -14.60 -20.73 -7.07
C GLN A 179 -14.20 -19.29 -7.42
N PRO A 180 -13.45 -18.58 -6.57
CA PRO A 180 -13.13 -17.17 -6.83
C PRO A 180 -12.28 -17.02 -8.10
N ASN A 181 -12.72 -16.13 -8.99
CA ASN A 181 -11.92 -15.73 -10.15
C ASN A 181 -10.75 -14.86 -9.70
N THR A 182 -9.54 -15.19 -10.15
CA THR A 182 -8.29 -14.46 -9.84
C THR A 182 -8.15 -13.14 -10.61
N TYR A 183 -9.23 -12.58 -11.16
CA TYR A 183 -9.16 -11.31 -11.87
C TYR A 183 -9.06 -10.14 -10.89
N ASN A 184 -7.98 -9.38 -10.97
CA ASN A 184 -7.87 -8.05 -10.39
C ASN A 184 -8.86 -7.13 -11.13
N TYR A 185 -9.98 -6.82 -10.52
CA TYR A 185 -10.84 -5.74 -10.99
C TYR A 185 -10.12 -4.41 -10.71
N GLY A 186 -9.23 -4.04 -11.62
CA GLY A 186 -8.63 -2.71 -11.62
C GLY A 186 -9.71 -1.64 -11.66
N THR A 187 -9.34 -0.46 -11.25
CA THR A 187 -10.13 0.77 -11.00
C THR A 187 -11.12 1.23 -12.09
N ASP A 188 -11.34 0.47 -13.15
CA ASP A 188 -12.12 0.83 -14.34
C ASP A 188 -13.42 0.07 -14.45
N VAL A 189 -14.20 -0.01 -13.38
CA VAL A 189 -15.61 -0.41 -13.51
C VAL A 189 -16.42 0.83 -13.81
N ILE A 190 -16.68 1.03 -15.08
CA ILE A 190 -17.55 2.08 -15.67
C ILE A 190 -18.97 1.95 -15.15
#